data_a03bf80a546a3e028d59e0dde4799a39
#
_entry.id   a03bf80a546a3e028d59e0dde4799a39
#
_cell.length_a   1.000
_cell.length_b   1.000
_cell.length_c   1.000
_cell.angle_alpha   90.00
_cell.angle_beta   90.00
_cell.angle_gamma   90.00
#
_symmetry.space_group_name_H-M   'P 1'
#
loop_
_entity.id
_entity.type
_entity.pdbx_description
1 polymer ?
#
loop_
_entity_poly.entity_id
_entity_poly.type
_entity_poly.pdbx_seq_one_letter_code
_entity_poly.pdbx_strand_id
1 'polypeptide(L)'
;MKPYLLPPLAALVLAQLSVASCDGGSTADPGPPPDAKLDQANRAGTQALSMDMPSLAVTQYKTALQRAYERDDAGAIADVSYNLALAQMKGGDAKAALATVRDARLDLERRRAPVPAELFLVQAAAAYRSGDLTTADSAAQEALGRVSKDGDTAPRAWFIRGLVAAQRGDATALAQAIAKLPPSKEADLQADRQELEGRAALLDNRATDALDLFQRAAANRQQALDYRGMARALALAADAASRAGRTAEAADLAMRAGRSALLQGDTATALPLLRQANELARQSGQSGIVDEVARLRKVAAK
;
A
#
# COMPACT_ATOMS: atom_id res chain seq x y z
N MET A 1 -48.41 -28.34 -61.46
CA MET A 1 -49.90 -28.45 -61.23
C MET A 1 -50.13 -29.38 -60.09
N LYS A 2 -50.74 -28.83 -59.01
CA LYS A 2 -51.67 -29.48 -58.05
C LYS A 2 -51.20 -30.67 -57.22
N PRO A 3 -51.87 -30.90 -56.10
CA PRO A 3 -52.02 -30.06 -54.88
C PRO A 3 -51.75 -30.80 -53.59
N TYR A 4 -51.79 -30.06 -52.52
CA TYR A 4 -51.88 -30.36 -51.09
C TYR A 4 -52.74 -31.52 -50.69
N LEU A 5 -52.34 -32.19 -49.58
CA LEU A 5 -53.30 -32.65 -48.56
C LEU A 5 -52.56 -32.92 -47.21
N LEU A 6 -52.87 -32.14 -46.19
CA LEU A 6 -52.75 -32.49 -44.77
C LEU A 6 -53.90 -33.47 -44.40
N PRO A 7 -53.75 -34.37 -43.47
CA PRO A 7 -54.21 -34.34 -42.10
C PRO A 7 -53.51 -35.32 -41.13
N PRO A 8 -54.00 -35.57 -39.93
CA PRO A 8 -54.42 -34.74 -38.84
C PRO A 8 -53.63 -34.99 -37.53
N LEU A 9 -53.88 -34.11 -36.58
CA LEU A 9 -53.45 -34.19 -35.18
C LEU A 9 -53.73 -35.55 -34.50
N ALA A 10 -52.68 -36.14 -33.87
CA ALA A 10 -52.84 -37.05 -32.76
C ALA A 10 -52.13 -36.48 -31.54
N ALA A 11 -52.88 -36.07 -30.55
CA ALA A 11 -52.46 -35.59 -29.28
C ALA A 11 -51.78 -36.74 -28.51
N LEU A 12 -50.47 -36.61 -28.23
CA LEU A 12 -49.76 -37.47 -27.29
C LEU A 12 -49.50 -36.65 -26.02
N VAL A 13 -50.29 -36.96 -24.98
CA VAL A 13 -50.06 -36.45 -23.62
C VAL A 13 -48.83 -37.17 -23.07
N LEU A 14 -47.69 -36.45 -23.08
CA LEU A 14 -46.50 -36.87 -22.36
C LEU A 14 -46.55 -36.26 -20.94
N ALA A 15 -46.84 -37.12 -19.97
CA ALA A 15 -46.68 -36.82 -18.56
C ALA A 15 -45.21 -36.47 -18.30
N GLN A 16 -44.93 -35.20 -17.99
CA GLN A 16 -43.62 -34.78 -17.53
C GLN A 16 -43.49 -35.18 -16.06
N LEU A 17 -42.74 -36.24 -15.81
CA LEU A 17 -42.16 -36.51 -14.49
C LEU A 17 -41.13 -35.39 -14.19
N SER A 18 -41.49 -34.46 -13.37
CA SER A 18 -40.57 -33.50 -12.76
C SER A 18 -39.63 -34.25 -11.85
N VAL A 19 -38.42 -34.55 -12.34
CA VAL A 19 -37.29 -34.94 -11.48
C VAL A 19 -36.90 -33.70 -10.74
N ALA A 20 -37.28 -33.60 -9.45
CA ALA A 20 -36.73 -32.60 -8.53
C ALA A 20 -35.24 -32.93 -8.39
N SER A 21 -34.41 -32.25 -9.18
CA SER A 21 -32.96 -32.18 -8.98
C SER A 21 -32.73 -31.40 -7.70
N CYS A 22 -32.44 -32.09 -6.61
CA CYS A 22 -31.86 -31.49 -5.43
C CYS A 22 -30.42 -31.11 -5.81
N ASP A 23 -30.30 -29.97 -6.46
CA ASP A 23 -29.03 -29.29 -6.63
C ASP A 23 -28.68 -28.69 -5.27
N GLY A 24 -27.80 -29.38 -4.54
CA GLY A 24 -27.22 -28.91 -3.29
C GLY A 24 -26.23 -27.78 -3.57
N GLY A 25 -26.69 -26.72 -4.25
CA GLY A 25 -25.99 -25.48 -4.36
C GLY A 25 -25.88 -24.87 -2.97
N SER A 26 -24.69 -24.75 -2.43
CA SER A 26 -24.38 -23.88 -1.31
C SER A 26 -24.92 -22.50 -1.67
N THR A 27 -26.07 -22.14 -1.14
CA THR A 27 -26.59 -20.78 -1.23
C THR A 27 -25.68 -19.94 -0.35
N ALA A 28 -24.62 -19.39 -0.95
CA ALA A 28 -23.92 -18.28 -0.33
C ALA A 28 -25.01 -17.23 0.00
N ASP A 29 -25.06 -16.81 1.25
CA ASP A 29 -25.95 -15.75 1.70
C ASP A 29 -25.80 -14.58 0.69
N PRO A 30 -26.89 -14.11 0.04
CA PRO A 30 -26.78 -13.06 -0.98
C PRO A 30 -26.24 -11.74 -0.45
N GLY A 31 -25.91 -11.66 0.83
CA GLY A 31 -25.44 -10.46 1.49
C GLY A 31 -26.55 -9.38 1.59
N PRO A 32 -26.28 -8.27 2.30
CA PRO A 32 -27.25 -7.20 2.41
C PRO A 32 -27.46 -6.49 1.06
N PRO A 33 -28.70 -6.01 0.78
CA PRO A 33 -29.02 -5.36 -0.48
C PRO A 33 -28.15 -4.10 -0.71
N PRO A 34 -27.88 -3.68 -1.98
CA PRO A 34 -27.10 -2.49 -2.30
C PRO A 34 -27.59 -1.23 -1.55
N ASP A 35 -26.66 -0.39 -1.12
CA ASP A 35 -26.97 0.87 -0.43
C ASP A 35 -26.31 2.06 -1.16
N ALA A 36 -27.16 2.88 -1.82
CA ALA A 36 -26.69 3.99 -2.63
C ALA A 36 -25.88 5.03 -1.84
N LYS A 37 -26.14 5.22 -0.54
CA LYS A 37 -25.41 6.19 0.30
C LYS A 37 -24.02 5.67 0.66
N LEU A 38 -23.92 4.38 1.02
CA LEU A 38 -22.63 3.73 1.26
C LEU A 38 -21.78 3.77 0.00
N ASP A 39 -22.34 3.35 -1.13
CA ASP A 39 -21.64 3.31 -2.41
C ASP A 39 -21.20 4.71 -2.87
N GLN A 40 -22.03 5.72 -2.68
CA GLN A 40 -21.68 7.11 -3.02
C GLN A 40 -20.51 7.60 -2.18
N ALA A 41 -20.55 7.40 -0.86
CA ALA A 41 -19.47 7.82 0.04
C ALA A 41 -18.17 7.07 -0.25
N ASN A 42 -18.25 5.75 -0.50
CA ASN A 42 -17.06 4.94 -0.84
C ASN A 42 -16.43 5.41 -2.17
N ARG A 43 -17.23 5.62 -3.23
CA ARG A 43 -16.74 6.17 -4.51
C ARG A 43 -16.14 7.57 -4.35
N ALA A 44 -16.77 8.44 -3.56
CA ALA A 44 -16.25 9.79 -3.30
C ALA A 44 -14.89 9.74 -2.58
N GLY A 45 -14.72 8.80 -1.63
CA GLY A 45 -13.45 8.54 -0.96
C GLY A 45 -12.36 8.08 -1.95
N THR A 46 -12.70 7.15 -2.83
CA THR A 46 -11.77 6.64 -3.87
C THR A 46 -11.36 7.76 -4.83
N GLN A 47 -12.32 8.57 -5.28
CA GLN A 47 -12.03 9.72 -6.14
C GLN A 47 -11.13 10.75 -5.43
N ALA A 48 -11.39 11.06 -4.18
CA ALA A 48 -10.55 11.97 -3.40
C ALA A 48 -9.10 11.45 -3.27
N LEU A 49 -8.90 10.13 -3.07
CA LEU A 49 -7.57 9.52 -3.06
C LEU A 49 -6.86 9.62 -4.40
N SER A 50 -7.56 9.42 -5.51
CA SER A 50 -6.99 9.55 -6.86
C SER A 50 -6.59 10.99 -7.20
N MET A 51 -7.24 11.97 -6.58
CA MET A 51 -6.92 13.40 -6.70
C MET A 51 -5.89 13.88 -5.67
N ASP A 52 -5.26 12.96 -4.93
CA ASP A 52 -4.30 13.25 -3.85
C ASP A 52 -4.87 14.15 -2.74
N MET A 53 -6.15 13.93 -2.39
CA MET A 53 -6.87 14.66 -1.33
C MET A 53 -7.18 13.72 -0.14
N PRO A 54 -6.16 13.27 0.63
CA PRO A 54 -6.34 12.24 1.65
C PRO A 54 -7.28 12.66 2.78
N SER A 55 -7.29 13.93 3.18
CA SER A 55 -8.19 14.42 4.23
C SER A 55 -9.67 14.32 3.81
N LEU A 56 -9.98 14.64 2.55
CA LEU A 56 -11.32 14.47 2.00
C LEU A 56 -11.70 12.99 1.92
N ALA A 57 -10.78 12.15 1.45
CA ALA A 57 -10.99 10.71 1.41
C ALA A 57 -11.30 10.12 2.78
N VAL A 58 -10.56 10.52 3.83
CA VAL A 58 -10.81 10.12 5.21
C VAL A 58 -12.23 10.49 5.65
N THR A 59 -12.69 11.70 5.31
CA THR A 59 -14.06 12.15 5.64
C THR A 59 -15.11 11.27 4.96
N GLN A 60 -14.94 11.01 3.66
CA GLN A 60 -15.89 10.20 2.89
C GLN A 60 -15.92 8.75 3.36
N TYR A 61 -14.76 8.14 3.60
CA TYR A 61 -14.70 6.77 4.10
C TYR A 61 -15.22 6.63 5.54
N LYS A 62 -15.08 7.65 6.40
CA LYS A 62 -15.73 7.63 7.72
C LYS A 62 -17.25 7.61 7.58
N THR A 63 -17.83 8.39 6.65
CA THR A 63 -19.27 8.35 6.35
C THR A 63 -19.70 6.98 5.83
N ALA A 64 -18.92 6.39 4.91
CA ALA A 64 -19.19 5.05 4.40
C ALA A 64 -19.09 3.99 5.51
N LEU A 65 -18.10 4.07 6.40
CA LEU A 65 -17.91 3.13 7.49
C LEU A 65 -19.04 3.20 8.51
N GLN A 66 -19.48 4.41 8.86
CA GLN A 66 -20.66 4.58 9.71
C GLN A 66 -21.86 3.88 9.07
N ARG A 67 -22.08 4.07 7.77
CA ARG A 67 -23.21 3.44 7.07
C ARG A 67 -23.08 1.91 7.02
N ALA A 68 -21.86 1.36 6.88
CA ALA A 68 -21.62 -0.07 6.95
C ALA A 68 -22.00 -0.64 8.34
N TYR A 69 -21.65 0.07 9.41
CA TYR A 69 -22.08 -0.31 10.78
C TYR A 69 -23.60 -0.20 10.98
N GLU A 70 -24.26 0.85 10.49
CA GLU A 70 -25.73 0.99 10.56
C GLU A 70 -26.44 -0.19 9.88
N ARG A 71 -25.83 -0.80 8.89
CA ARG A 71 -26.37 -1.92 8.12
C ARG A 71 -25.97 -3.29 8.68
N ASP A 72 -25.10 -3.30 9.67
CA ASP A 72 -24.49 -4.53 10.19
C ASP A 72 -23.77 -5.38 9.13
N ASP A 73 -23.22 -4.72 8.09
CA ASP A 73 -22.60 -5.33 6.91
C ASP A 73 -21.12 -5.59 7.14
N ALA A 74 -20.78 -6.83 7.51
CA ALA A 74 -19.40 -7.22 7.82
C ALA A 74 -18.45 -7.07 6.63
N GLY A 75 -18.92 -7.34 5.41
CA GLY A 75 -18.12 -7.17 4.19
C GLY A 75 -17.80 -5.70 3.95
N ALA A 76 -18.81 -4.83 3.99
CA ALA A 76 -18.61 -3.40 3.83
C ALA A 76 -17.76 -2.80 4.97
N ILE A 77 -17.89 -3.28 6.21
CA ILE A 77 -17.01 -2.85 7.32
C ILE A 77 -15.56 -3.18 7.01
N ALA A 78 -15.25 -4.39 6.50
CA ALA A 78 -13.90 -4.78 6.12
C ALA A 78 -13.33 -3.89 5.02
N ASP A 79 -14.06 -3.75 3.91
CA ASP A 79 -13.62 -3.03 2.71
C ASP A 79 -13.43 -1.54 2.97
N VAL A 80 -14.39 -0.92 3.64
CA VAL A 80 -14.32 0.51 3.93
C VAL A 80 -13.25 0.82 4.98
N SER A 81 -13.07 -0.04 5.98
CA SER A 81 -12.00 0.13 6.98
C SER A 81 -10.61 0.02 6.33
N TYR A 82 -10.43 -0.90 5.38
CA TYR A 82 -9.22 -0.98 4.57
C TYR A 82 -8.96 0.34 3.83
N ASN A 83 -9.95 0.84 3.09
CA ASN A 83 -9.83 2.09 2.32
C ASN A 83 -9.60 3.31 3.23
N LEU A 84 -10.27 3.39 4.37
CA LEU A 84 -10.07 4.44 5.36
C LEU A 84 -8.64 4.43 5.90
N ALA A 85 -8.13 3.25 6.25
CA ALA A 85 -6.77 3.12 6.75
C ALA A 85 -5.73 3.51 5.69
N LEU A 86 -5.93 3.15 4.42
CA LEU A 86 -5.07 3.62 3.32
C LEU A 86 -5.11 5.15 3.18
N ALA A 87 -6.28 5.77 3.29
CA ALA A 87 -6.42 7.22 3.23
C ALA A 87 -5.70 7.92 4.40
N GLN A 88 -5.84 7.38 5.62
CA GLN A 88 -5.14 7.86 6.81
C GLN A 88 -3.62 7.71 6.67
N MET A 89 -3.14 6.56 6.15
CA MET A 89 -1.73 6.33 5.86
C MET A 89 -1.19 7.33 4.82
N LYS A 90 -1.97 7.62 3.78
CA LYS A 90 -1.62 8.59 2.75
C LYS A 90 -1.58 10.02 3.31
N GLY A 91 -2.47 10.32 4.26
CA GLY A 91 -2.48 11.57 5.01
C GLY A 91 -1.40 11.70 6.10
N GLY A 92 -0.57 10.66 6.30
CA GLY A 92 0.51 10.65 7.29
C GLY A 92 0.08 10.21 8.70
N ASP A 93 -1.19 9.86 8.90
CA ASP A 93 -1.71 9.42 10.21
C ASP A 93 -1.71 7.90 10.34
N ALA A 94 -0.51 7.34 10.50
CA ALA A 94 -0.33 5.89 10.67
C ALA A 94 -0.97 5.38 11.98
N LYS A 95 -1.06 6.21 13.02
CA LYS A 95 -1.68 5.82 14.29
C LYS A 95 -3.19 5.66 14.14
N ALA A 96 -3.85 6.59 13.44
CA ALA A 96 -5.28 6.45 13.13
C ALA A 96 -5.54 5.23 12.25
N ALA A 97 -4.70 4.98 11.23
CA ALA A 97 -4.81 3.80 10.39
C ALA A 97 -4.73 2.50 11.20
N LEU A 98 -3.75 2.42 12.12
CA LEU A 98 -3.58 1.27 13.01
C LEU A 98 -4.82 1.05 13.90
N ALA A 99 -5.39 2.12 14.47
CA ALA A 99 -6.61 2.03 15.26
C ALA A 99 -7.80 1.56 14.41
N THR A 100 -8.01 2.16 13.24
CA THR A 100 -9.11 1.78 12.31
C THR A 100 -9.07 0.28 11.97
N VAL A 101 -7.90 -0.23 11.58
CA VAL A 101 -7.78 -1.65 11.20
C VAL A 101 -7.94 -2.58 12.39
N ARG A 102 -7.37 -2.23 13.54
CA ARG A 102 -7.53 -3.02 14.76
C ARG A 102 -9.00 -3.13 15.16
N ASP A 103 -9.72 -2.03 15.17
CA ASP A 103 -11.12 -1.99 15.58
C ASP A 103 -12.01 -2.77 14.60
N ALA A 104 -11.77 -2.65 13.28
CA ALA A 104 -12.46 -3.45 12.27
C ALA A 104 -12.20 -4.95 12.44
N ARG A 105 -10.94 -5.34 12.67
CA ARG A 105 -10.59 -6.75 12.88
C ARG A 105 -11.29 -7.33 14.12
N LEU A 106 -11.25 -6.63 15.24
CA LEU A 106 -11.92 -7.07 16.48
C LEU A 106 -13.42 -7.21 16.28
N ASP A 107 -14.04 -6.32 15.49
CA ASP A 107 -15.46 -6.42 15.17
C ASP A 107 -15.77 -7.64 14.30
N LEU A 108 -14.99 -7.88 13.24
CA LEU A 108 -15.15 -9.04 12.37
C LEU A 108 -14.93 -10.36 13.12
N GLU A 109 -13.90 -10.44 13.98
CA GLU A 109 -13.62 -11.61 14.81
C GLU A 109 -14.78 -11.92 15.79
N ARG A 110 -15.34 -10.88 16.43
CA ARG A 110 -16.52 -11.02 17.31
C ARG A 110 -17.74 -11.55 16.56
N ARG A 111 -17.92 -11.14 15.31
CA ARG A 111 -18.98 -11.59 14.40
C ARG A 111 -18.72 -12.97 13.81
N ARG A 112 -17.52 -13.55 14.03
CA ARG A 112 -17.03 -14.76 13.34
C ARG A 112 -17.03 -14.61 11.82
N ALA A 113 -16.91 -13.36 11.33
CA ALA A 113 -16.76 -13.05 9.92
C ALA A 113 -15.31 -13.23 9.46
N PRO A 114 -15.07 -13.55 8.18
CA PRO A 114 -13.71 -13.63 7.64
C PRO A 114 -12.98 -12.29 7.77
N VAL A 115 -11.73 -12.33 8.23
CA VAL A 115 -10.85 -11.15 8.24
C VAL A 115 -9.93 -11.23 7.02
N PRO A 116 -10.07 -10.32 6.04
CA PRO A 116 -9.23 -10.31 4.84
C PRO A 116 -7.73 -10.12 5.15
N ALA A 117 -6.86 -10.74 4.35
CA ALA A 117 -5.41 -10.61 4.46
C ALA A 117 -4.93 -9.15 4.33
N GLU A 118 -5.63 -8.37 3.54
CA GLU A 118 -5.36 -6.96 3.25
C GLU A 118 -5.46 -6.08 4.52
N LEU A 119 -6.38 -6.39 5.44
CA LEU A 119 -6.46 -5.68 6.72
C LEU A 119 -5.21 -5.92 7.58
N PHE A 120 -4.68 -7.13 7.59
CA PHE A 120 -3.42 -7.44 8.27
C PHE A 120 -2.23 -6.75 7.59
N LEU A 121 -2.23 -6.68 6.25
CA LEU A 121 -1.19 -5.99 5.49
C LEU A 121 -1.16 -4.49 5.82
N VAL A 122 -2.30 -3.82 5.81
CA VAL A 122 -2.38 -2.39 6.18
C VAL A 122 -2.01 -2.19 7.65
N GLN A 123 -2.41 -3.10 8.54
CA GLN A 123 -1.97 -3.07 9.94
C GLN A 123 -0.43 -3.15 10.06
N ALA A 124 0.19 -4.06 9.32
CA ALA A 124 1.63 -4.21 9.29
C ALA A 124 2.34 -2.93 8.81
N ALA A 125 1.83 -2.33 7.72
CA ALA A 125 2.37 -1.09 7.18
C ALA A 125 2.21 0.09 8.15
N ALA A 126 1.04 0.22 8.80
CA ALA A 126 0.76 1.28 9.76
C ALA A 126 1.61 1.12 11.03
N ALA A 127 1.75 -0.11 11.53
CA ALA A 127 2.60 -0.42 12.68
C ALA A 127 4.08 -0.11 12.39
N TYR A 128 4.59 -0.51 11.20
CA TYR A 128 5.95 -0.19 10.78
C TYR A 128 6.19 1.32 10.76
N ARG A 129 5.28 2.10 10.16
CA ARG A 129 5.38 3.56 10.10
C ARG A 129 5.27 4.24 11.47
N SER A 130 4.59 3.59 12.42
CA SER A 130 4.48 4.07 13.80
C SER A 130 5.67 3.65 14.67
N GLY A 131 6.62 2.87 14.14
CA GLY A 131 7.78 2.35 14.87
C GLY A 131 7.50 1.09 15.71
N ASP A 132 6.28 0.54 15.66
CA ASP A 132 5.94 -0.71 16.33
C ASP A 132 6.33 -1.91 15.46
N LEU A 133 7.62 -2.26 15.53
CA LEU A 133 8.20 -3.34 14.73
C LEU A 133 7.65 -4.72 15.09
N THR A 134 7.18 -4.90 16.32
CA THR A 134 6.65 -6.19 16.77
C THR A 134 5.28 -6.43 16.15
N THR A 135 4.38 -5.45 16.24
CA THR A 135 3.08 -5.52 15.58
C THR A 135 3.21 -5.57 14.06
N ALA A 136 4.19 -4.85 13.48
CA ALA A 136 4.44 -4.87 12.04
C ALA A 136 4.79 -6.28 11.53
N ASP A 137 5.72 -6.97 12.20
CA ASP A 137 6.14 -8.32 11.80
C ASP A 137 5.01 -9.35 12.02
N SER A 138 4.36 -9.34 13.19
CA SER A 138 3.26 -10.26 13.48
C SER A 138 2.08 -10.09 12.52
N ALA A 139 1.67 -8.84 12.22
CA ALA A 139 0.59 -8.58 11.29
C ALA A 139 0.96 -8.99 9.85
N ALA A 140 2.20 -8.74 9.40
CA ALA A 140 2.67 -9.22 8.10
C ALA A 140 2.68 -10.76 8.02
N GLN A 141 3.06 -11.45 9.10
CA GLN A 141 2.99 -12.91 9.18
C GLN A 141 1.54 -13.42 9.10
N GLU A 142 0.60 -12.76 9.80
CA GLU A 142 -0.82 -13.09 9.73
C GLU A 142 -1.40 -12.87 8.32
N ALA A 143 -0.99 -11.79 7.62
CA ALA A 143 -1.35 -11.58 6.23
C ALA A 143 -0.89 -12.75 5.37
N LEU A 144 0.37 -13.20 5.51
CA LEU A 144 0.93 -14.34 4.77
C LEU A 144 0.17 -15.65 5.00
N GLY A 145 -0.36 -15.87 6.22
CA GLY A 145 -1.17 -17.05 6.55
C GLY A 145 -2.56 -17.06 5.90
N ARG A 146 -3.01 -15.94 5.33
CA ARG A 146 -4.37 -15.75 4.81
C ARG A 146 -4.44 -15.42 3.31
N VAL A 147 -3.29 -15.26 2.65
CA VAL A 147 -3.28 -14.95 1.22
C VAL A 147 -3.83 -16.11 0.38
N SER A 148 -4.66 -15.77 -0.60
CA SER A 148 -4.94 -16.65 -1.73
C SER A 148 -3.73 -16.74 -2.66
N LYS A 149 -3.62 -17.83 -3.45
CA LYS A 149 -2.43 -18.13 -4.28
C LYS A 149 -2.10 -17.06 -5.34
N ASP A 150 -3.04 -16.15 -5.65
CA ASP A 150 -2.98 -15.27 -6.81
C ASP A 150 -2.97 -13.76 -6.46
N GLY A 151 -2.57 -13.38 -5.24
CA GLY A 151 -2.67 -11.97 -4.79
C GLY A 151 -1.33 -11.29 -4.52
N ASP A 152 -1.29 -9.96 -4.73
CA ASP A 152 -0.14 -9.06 -4.46
C ASP A 152 0.16 -8.89 -2.97
N THR A 153 -0.68 -9.43 -2.09
CA THR A 153 -0.54 -9.28 -0.65
C THR A 153 0.72 -9.95 -0.11
N ALA A 154 1.08 -11.13 -0.65
CA ALA A 154 2.26 -11.86 -0.18
C ALA A 154 3.59 -11.12 -0.43
N PRO A 155 3.90 -10.60 -1.63
CA PRO A 155 5.10 -9.80 -1.86
C PRO A 155 5.17 -8.59 -0.93
N ARG A 156 4.06 -7.86 -0.76
CA ARG A 156 4.00 -6.68 0.11
C ARG A 156 4.20 -7.02 1.59
N ALA A 157 3.67 -8.14 2.05
CA ALA A 157 3.89 -8.61 3.42
C ALA A 157 5.36 -9.01 3.65
N TRP A 158 5.98 -9.70 2.69
CA TRP A 158 7.42 -10.00 2.75
C TRP A 158 8.28 -8.74 2.69
N PHE A 159 7.90 -7.73 1.90
CA PHE A 159 8.58 -6.45 1.90
C PHE A 159 8.56 -5.79 3.29
N ILE A 160 7.41 -5.73 3.97
CA ILE A 160 7.31 -5.16 5.33
C ILE A 160 8.17 -5.96 6.31
N ARG A 161 8.16 -7.29 6.25
CA ARG A 161 9.03 -8.12 7.10
C ARG A 161 10.52 -7.85 6.83
N GLY A 162 10.90 -7.66 5.58
CA GLY A 162 12.25 -7.25 5.20
C GLY A 162 12.63 -5.88 5.76
N LEU A 163 11.72 -4.90 5.73
CA LEU A 163 11.93 -3.59 6.35
C LEU A 163 12.12 -3.69 7.86
N VAL A 164 11.31 -4.52 8.54
CA VAL A 164 11.46 -4.79 9.99
C VAL A 164 12.81 -5.44 10.30
N ALA A 165 13.19 -6.46 9.53
CA ALA A 165 14.46 -7.15 9.68
C ALA A 165 15.65 -6.19 9.51
N ALA A 166 15.63 -5.36 8.46
CA ALA A 166 16.66 -4.34 8.22
C ALA A 166 16.78 -3.35 9.39
N GLN A 167 15.65 -2.90 9.94
CA GLN A 167 15.65 -1.96 11.07
C GLN A 167 16.14 -2.59 12.38
N ARG A 168 15.95 -3.90 12.54
CA ARG A 168 16.50 -4.68 13.67
C ARG A 168 17.97 -5.08 13.48
N GLY A 169 18.54 -4.88 12.29
CA GLY A 169 19.88 -5.37 11.94
C GLY A 169 19.95 -6.88 11.75
N ASP A 170 18.81 -7.55 11.54
CA ASP A 170 18.74 -9.00 11.33
C ASP A 170 18.98 -9.34 9.85
N ALA A 171 20.25 -9.53 9.52
CA ALA A 171 20.67 -9.86 8.14
C ALA A 171 20.05 -11.18 7.64
N THR A 172 19.85 -12.17 8.52
CA THR A 172 19.29 -13.47 8.16
C THR A 172 17.83 -13.36 7.75
N ALA A 173 17.01 -12.70 8.58
CA ALA A 173 15.61 -12.48 8.28
C ALA A 173 15.42 -11.57 7.06
N LEU A 174 16.32 -10.57 6.86
CA LEU A 174 16.32 -9.72 5.68
C LEU A 174 16.60 -10.52 4.39
N ALA A 175 17.62 -11.38 4.41
CA ALA A 175 17.92 -12.25 3.28
C ALA A 175 16.77 -13.22 2.95
N GLN A 176 16.10 -13.76 3.96
CA GLN A 176 14.90 -14.58 3.77
C GLN A 176 13.77 -13.79 3.11
N ALA A 177 13.51 -12.56 3.56
CA ALA A 177 12.47 -11.71 2.97
C ALA A 177 12.78 -11.39 1.50
N ILE A 178 14.04 -11.05 1.15
CA ILE A 178 14.47 -10.81 -0.22
C ILE A 178 14.26 -12.05 -1.09
N ALA A 179 14.60 -13.23 -0.60
CA ALA A 179 14.44 -14.49 -1.33
C ALA A 179 12.96 -14.85 -1.61
N LYS A 180 12.03 -14.32 -0.81
CA LYS A 180 10.58 -14.50 -0.98
C LYS A 180 9.94 -13.47 -1.92
N LEU A 181 10.63 -12.40 -2.29
CA LEU A 181 10.18 -11.47 -3.31
C LEU A 181 10.48 -12.05 -4.69
N PRO A 182 9.46 -12.38 -5.51
CA PRO A 182 9.70 -12.94 -6.83
C PRO A 182 10.38 -11.92 -7.74
N PRO A 183 11.18 -12.36 -8.72
CA PRO A 183 11.55 -11.51 -9.84
C PRO A 183 10.27 -11.02 -10.53
N SER A 184 10.11 -9.71 -10.65
CA SER A 184 8.93 -9.11 -11.28
C SER A 184 9.34 -8.15 -12.39
N LYS A 185 8.46 -7.96 -13.39
CA LYS A 185 8.57 -6.87 -14.37
C LYS A 185 7.86 -5.60 -13.90
N GLU A 186 7.09 -5.69 -12.84
CA GLU A 186 6.38 -4.55 -12.26
C GLU A 186 7.35 -3.65 -11.52
N ALA A 187 7.34 -2.38 -11.87
CA ALA A 187 8.31 -1.41 -11.37
C ALA A 187 8.26 -1.24 -9.84
N ASP A 188 7.08 -1.32 -9.22
CA ASP A 188 6.92 -1.20 -7.78
C ASP A 188 7.49 -2.40 -7.03
N LEU A 189 7.28 -3.64 -7.52
CA LEU A 189 7.86 -4.85 -6.93
C LEU A 189 9.37 -4.93 -7.13
N GLN A 190 9.88 -4.44 -8.27
CA GLN A 190 11.31 -4.28 -8.47
C GLN A 190 11.91 -3.28 -7.47
N ALA A 191 11.24 -2.16 -7.25
CA ALA A 191 11.67 -1.15 -6.29
C ALA A 191 11.68 -1.69 -4.86
N ASP A 192 10.66 -2.47 -4.45
CA ASP A 192 10.61 -3.13 -3.14
C ASP A 192 11.82 -4.03 -2.93
N ARG A 193 12.13 -4.88 -3.91
CA ARG A 193 13.27 -5.79 -3.85
C ARG A 193 14.60 -5.03 -3.76
N GLN A 194 14.80 -4.03 -4.62
CA GLN A 194 16.01 -3.20 -4.64
C GLN A 194 16.18 -2.41 -3.34
N GLU A 195 15.10 -1.94 -2.73
CA GLU A 195 15.15 -1.28 -1.43
C GLU A 195 15.66 -2.23 -0.34
N LEU A 196 15.18 -3.48 -0.29
CA LEU A 196 15.66 -4.46 0.68
C LEU A 196 17.12 -4.89 0.40
N GLU A 197 17.48 -5.11 -0.85
CA GLU A 197 18.86 -5.42 -1.25
C GLU A 197 19.82 -4.27 -0.90
N GLY A 198 19.40 -3.02 -1.09
CA GLY A 198 20.18 -1.84 -0.67
C GLY A 198 20.35 -1.77 0.84
N ARG A 199 19.33 -2.09 1.61
CA ARG A 199 19.42 -2.17 3.08
C ARG A 199 20.36 -3.29 3.53
N ALA A 200 20.32 -4.45 2.87
CA ALA A 200 21.27 -5.54 3.13
C ALA A 200 22.69 -5.12 2.83
N ALA A 201 22.93 -4.43 1.71
CA ALA A 201 24.26 -3.91 1.37
C ALA A 201 24.77 -2.90 2.43
N LEU A 202 23.88 -2.07 3.02
CA LEU A 202 24.29 -1.19 4.13
C LEU A 202 24.68 -1.96 5.40
N LEU A 203 23.96 -3.04 5.73
CA LEU A 203 24.35 -3.90 6.87
C LEU A 203 25.71 -4.56 6.66
N ASP A 204 26.06 -4.86 5.41
CA ASP A 204 27.36 -5.42 5.02
C ASP A 204 28.45 -4.34 4.81
N ASN A 205 28.17 -3.06 5.15
CA ASN A 205 29.07 -1.92 4.90
C ASN A 205 29.43 -1.68 3.42
N ARG A 206 28.61 -2.15 2.47
CA ARG A 206 28.75 -1.94 1.03
C ARG A 206 27.96 -0.71 0.56
N ALA A 207 28.38 0.48 1.04
CA ALA A 207 27.62 1.72 0.85
C ALA A 207 27.47 2.12 -0.64
N THR A 208 28.46 1.84 -1.50
CA THR A 208 28.38 2.12 -2.94
C THR A 208 27.33 1.24 -3.62
N ASP A 209 27.28 -0.06 -3.30
CA ASP A 209 26.29 -0.97 -3.86
C ASP A 209 24.86 -0.56 -3.40
N ALA A 210 24.73 -0.17 -2.12
CA ALA A 210 23.49 0.33 -1.59
C ALA A 210 23.00 1.59 -2.31
N LEU A 211 23.89 2.53 -2.60
CA LEU A 211 23.58 3.75 -3.35
C LEU A 211 23.00 3.42 -4.72
N ASP A 212 23.65 2.53 -5.49
CA ASP A 212 23.18 2.13 -6.81
C ASP A 212 21.79 1.45 -6.74
N LEU A 213 21.58 0.58 -5.74
CA LEU A 213 20.30 -0.10 -5.53
C LEU A 213 19.17 0.88 -5.18
N PHE A 214 19.41 1.83 -4.29
CA PHE A 214 18.40 2.84 -3.92
C PHE A 214 18.11 3.82 -5.06
N GLN A 215 19.09 4.17 -5.89
CA GLN A 215 18.85 4.98 -7.08
C GLN A 215 17.99 4.25 -8.11
N ARG A 216 18.20 2.94 -8.32
CA ARG A 216 17.34 2.10 -9.16
C ARG A 216 15.94 2.00 -8.56
N ALA A 217 15.82 1.79 -7.25
CA ALA A 217 14.53 1.78 -6.58
C ALA A 217 13.78 3.11 -6.79
N ALA A 218 14.48 4.25 -6.68
CA ALA A 218 13.88 5.56 -6.93
C ALA A 218 13.38 5.72 -8.38
N ALA A 219 14.15 5.24 -9.37
CA ALA A 219 13.75 5.26 -10.78
C ALA A 219 12.51 4.38 -11.04
N ASN A 220 12.46 3.18 -10.46
CA ASN A 220 11.32 2.28 -10.60
C ASN A 220 10.08 2.84 -9.90
N ARG A 221 10.21 3.47 -8.71
CA ARG A 221 9.09 4.19 -8.05
C ARG A 221 8.59 5.35 -8.91
N GLN A 222 9.46 6.09 -9.57
CA GLN A 222 9.07 7.14 -10.51
C GLN A 222 8.28 6.58 -11.68
N GLN A 223 8.72 5.47 -12.25
CA GLN A 223 8.02 4.78 -13.34
C GLN A 223 6.64 4.27 -12.90
N ALA A 224 6.51 3.80 -11.64
CA ALA A 224 5.26 3.37 -11.04
C ALA A 224 4.36 4.54 -10.58
N LEU A 225 4.78 5.81 -10.79
CA LEU A 225 4.11 7.02 -10.31
C LEU A 225 3.97 7.08 -8.76
N ASP A 226 4.76 6.28 -8.03
CA ASP A 226 4.87 6.33 -6.57
C ASP A 226 5.89 7.39 -6.14
N TYR A 227 5.50 8.66 -6.22
CA TYR A 227 6.40 9.77 -5.89
C TYR A 227 6.78 9.82 -4.39
N ARG A 228 5.94 9.27 -3.48
CA ARG A 228 6.29 9.15 -2.05
C ARG A 228 7.35 8.08 -1.83
N GLY A 229 7.21 6.94 -2.48
CA GLY A 229 8.23 5.91 -2.51
C GLY A 229 9.53 6.38 -3.16
N MET A 230 9.45 7.14 -4.25
CA MET A 230 10.61 7.75 -4.90
C MET A 230 11.37 8.67 -3.94
N ALA A 231 10.67 9.59 -3.25
CA ALA A 231 11.30 10.49 -2.28
C ALA A 231 12.02 9.72 -1.17
N ARG A 232 11.38 8.65 -0.65
CA ARG A 232 11.99 7.77 0.36
C ARG A 232 13.25 7.07 -0.18
N ALA A 233 13.19 6.51 -1.38
CA ALA A 233 14.34 5.83 -2.00
C ALA A 233 15.50 6.81 -2.27
N LEU A 234 15.23 8.05 -2.70
CA LEU A 234 16.23 9.10 -2.83
C LEU A 234 16.86 9.49 -1.47
N ALA A 235 16.08 9.51 -0.39
CA ALA A 235 16.60 9.78 0.94
C ALA A 235 17.54 8.64 1.42
N LEU A 236 17.19 7.39 1.14
CA LEU A 236 18.06 6.23 1.41
C LEU A 236 19.33 6.28 0.56
N ALA A 237 19.24 6.68 -0.70
CA ALA A 237 20.39 6.89 -1.57
C ALA A 237 21.31 8.00 -1.06
N ALA A 238 20.75 9.09 -0.50
CA ALA A 238 21.52 10.17 0.11
C ALA A 238 22.32 9.69 1.34
N ASP A 239 21.71 8.86 2.20
CA ASP A 239 22.42 8.23 3.34
C ASP A 239 23.54 7.31 2.85
N ALA A 240 23.28 6.46 1.85
CA ALA A 240 24.27 5.58 1.27
C ALA A 240 25.43 6.36 0.63
N ALA A 241 25.14 7.45 -0.12
CA ALA A 241 26.15 8.32 -0.70
C ALA A 241 27.03 8.99 0.37
N SER A 242 26.42 9.44 1.48
CA SER A 242 27.16 10.01 2.61
C SER A 242 28.10 8.97 3.23
N ARG A 243 27.64 7.74 3.45
CA ARG A 243 28.47 6.63 3.97
C ARG A 243 29.57 6.22 3.00
N ALA A 244 29.37 6.38 1.71
CA ALA A 244 30.39 6.15 0.67
C ALA A 244 31.37 7.32 0.50
N GLY A 245 31.26 8.40 1.31
CA GLY A 245 32.09 9.60 1.19
C GLY A 245 31.75 10.52 0.00
N ARG A 246 30.65 10.24 -0.70
CA ARG A 246 30.22 10.99 -1.89
C ARG A 246 29.35 12.20 -1.50
N THR A 247 29.93 13.12 -0.70
CA THR A 247 29.20 14.21 -0.04
C THR A 247 28.42 15.10 -1.01
N ALA A 248 28.99 15.42 -2.17
CA ALA A 248 28.34 16.26 -3.18
C ALA A 248 27.07 15.57 -3.75
N GLU A 249 27.15 14.29 -4.03
CA GLU A 249 26.00 13.49 -4.52
C GLU A 249 24.94 13.31 -3.43
N ALA A 250 25.36 13.08 -2.19
CA ALA A 250 24.46 13.00 -1.06
C ALA A 250 23.65 14.29 -0.88
N ALA A 251 24.26 15.46 -1.10
CA ALA A 251 23.57 16.75 -1.05
C ALA A 251 22.48 16.88 -2.12
N ASP A 252 22.79 16.50 -3.38
CA ASP A 252 21.81 16.52 -4.49
C ASP A 252 20.64 15.57 -4.21
N LEU A 253 20.94 14.31 -3.83
CA LEU A 253 19.92 13.30 -3.54
C LEU A 253 19.00 13.72 -2.39
N ALA A 254 19.56 14.27 -1.30
CA ALA A 254 18.78 14.75 -0.17
C ALA A 254 17.90 15.96 -0.56
N MET A 255 18.42 16.89 -1.38
CA MET A 255 17.64 18.02 -1.88
C MET A 255 16.48 17.56 -2.76
N ARG A 256 16.72 16.63 -3.67
CA ARG A 256 15.68 16.07 -4.55
C ARG A 256 14.60 15.32 -3.75
N ALA A 257 15.00 14.53 -2.75
CA ALA A 257 14.09 13.85 -1.84
C ALA A 257 13.23 14.85 -1.06
N GLY A 258 13.86 15.85 -0.46
CA GLY A 258 13.17 16.91 0.32
C GLY A 258 12.22 17.74 -0.54
N ARG A 259 12.63 18.11 -1.77
CA ARG A 259 11.78 18.83 -2.72
C ARG A 259 10.56 18.00 -3.12
N SER A 260 10.76 16.72 -3.42
CA SER A 260 9.65 15.82 -3.79
C SER A 260 8.66 15.65 -2.64
N ALA A 261 9.14 15.44 -1.41
CA ALA A 261 8.28 15.34 -0.24
C ALA A 261 7.49 16.65 0.01
N LEU A 262 8.15 17.81 -0.12
CA LEU A 262 7.51 19.12 0.06
C LEU A 262 6.38 19.36 -0.94
N LEU A 263 6.61 19.05 -2.22
CA LEU A 263 5.61 19.20 -3.27
C LEU A 263 4.40 18.27 -3.09
N GLN A 264 4.56 17.21 -2.33
CA GLN A 264 3.48 16.27 -1.96
C GLN A 264 2.81 16.67 -0.61
N GLY A 265 3.13 17.82 -0.04
CA GLY A 265 2.58 18.29 1.23
C GLY A 265 3.15 17.59 2.46
N ASP A 266 4.15 16.70 2.31
CA ASP A 266 4.80 16.01 3.43
C ASP A 266 5.94 16.88 4.00
N THR A 267 5.55 17.96 4.66
CA THR A 267 6.50 18.92 5.26
C THR A 267 7.32 18.28 6.39
N ALA A 268 6.74 17.31 7.09
CA ALA A 268 7.43 16.60 8.18
C ALA A 268 8.65 15.81 7.69
N THR A 269 8.55 15.14 6.56
CA THR A 269 9.66 14.44 5.89
C THR A 269 10.58 15.41 5.15
N ALA A 270 10.03 16.46 4.51
CA ALA A 270 10.79 17.38 3.66
C ALA A 270 11.81 18.21 4.43
N LEU A 271 11.41 18.79 5.57
CA LEU A 271 12.28 19.75 6.29
C LEU A 271 13.58 19.14 6.82
N PRO A 272 13.60 17.93 7.44
CA PRO A 272 14.85 17.26 7.80
C PRO A 272 15.76 17.00 6.60
N LEU A 273 15.23 16.51 5.48
CA LEU A 273 16.00 16.23 4.25
C LEU A 273 16.60 17.51 3.66
N LEU A 274 15.84 18.60 3.61
CA LEU A 274 16.35 19.89 3.14
C LEU A 274 17.41 20.49 4.07
N ARG A 275 17.35 20.23 5.39
CA ARG A 275 18.44 20.61 6.30
C ARG A 275 19.70 19.80 6.02
N GLN A 276 19.57 18.48 5.88
CA GLN A 276 20.68 17.61 5.53
C GLN A 276 21.33 18.02 4.21
N ALA A 277 20.52 18.28 3.17
CA ALA A 277 21.02 18.74 1.87
C ALA A 277 21.81 20.04 1.98
N ASN A 278 21.32 21.01 2.75
CA ASN A 278 22.02 22.28 2.96
C ASN A 278 23.37 22.12 3.68
N GLU A 279 23.43 21.23 4.66
CA GLU A 279 24.68 20.97 5.40
C GLU A 279 25.71 20.28 4.49
N LEU A 280 25.33 19.22 3.79
CA LEU A 280 26.18 18.49 2.86
C LEU A 280 26.64 19.38 1.67
N ALA A 281 25.74 20.23 1.17
CA ALA A 281 26.06 21.17 0.08
C ALA A 281 27.10 22.23 0.50
N ARG A 282 27.01 22.73 1.74
CA ARG A 282 28.03 23.65 2.29
C ARG A 282 29.39 22.97 2.45
N GLN A 283 29.40 21.73 2.95
CA GLN A 283 30.63 20.93 3.10
C GLN A 283 31.31 20.62 1.75
N SER A 284 30.53 20.46 0.69
CA SER A 284 31.01 20.12 -0.66
C SER A 284 31.11 21.32 -1.60
N GLY A 285 30.86 22.55 -1.12
CA GLY A 285 30.98 23.78 -1.91
C GLY A 285 29.90 23.99 -2.98
N GLN A 286 28.74 23.35 -2.84
CA GLN A 286 27.62 23.40 -3.81
C GLN A 286 26.66 24.55 -3.53
N SER A 287 27.05 25.79 -3.83
CA SER A 287 26.24 27.01 -3.58
C SER A 287 24.84 26.94 -4.24
N GLY A 288 24.72 26.38 -5.43
CA GLY A 288 23.44 26.24 -6.13
C GLY A 288 22.41 25.40 -5.35
N ILE A 289 22.83 24.32 -4.67
CA ILE A 289 21.96 23.53 -3.80
C ILE A 289 21.58 24.34 -2.53
N VAL A 290 22.52 25.07 -1.95
CA VAL A 290 22.23 25.95 -0.78
C VAL A 290 21.13 26.98 -1.12
N ASP A 291 21.22 27.62 -2.28
CA ASP A 291 20.24 28.60 -2.75
C ASP A 291 18.87 27.93 -3.05
N GLU A 292 18.86 26.77 -3.67
CA GLU A 292 17.63 26.01 -3.94
C GLU A 292 16.93 25.61 -2.63
N VAL A 293 17.67 25.06 -1.67
CA VAL A 293 17.12 24.71 -0.36
C VAL A 293 16.56 25.94 0.36
N ALA A 294 17.23 27.10 0.26
CA ALA A 294 16.72 28.32 0.86
C ALA A 294 15.35 28.73 0.25
N ARG A 295 15.19 28.59 -1.08
CA ARG A 295 13.92 28.84 -1.76
C ARG A 295 12.83 27.87 -1.30
N LEU A 296 13.12 26.55 -1.28
CA LEU A 296 12.17 25.51 -0.86
C LEU A 296 11.69 25.70 0.58
N ARG A 297 12.58 26.08 1.50
CA ARG A 297 12.21 26.33 2.90
C ARG A 297 11.31 27.56 3.07
N LYS A 298 11.43 28.59 2.22
CA LYS A 298 10.48 29.70 2.21
C LYS A 298 9.10 29.31 1.74
N VAL A 299 8.99 28.34 0.82
CA VAL A 299 7.70 27.78 0.39
C VAL A 299 7.06 26.96 1.51
N ALA A 300 7.84 26.16 2.24
CA ALA A 300 7.36 25.35 3.36
C ALA A 300 6.86 26.17 4.56
N ALA A 301 7.23 27.45 4.67
CA ALA A 301 6.86 28.34 5.77
C ALA A 301 5.55 29.13 5.51
N LYS A 302 4.98 29.00 4.31
CA LYS A 302 3.69 29.62 3.92
C LYS A 302 2.53 28.64 4.07
#